data_d28767172fda7acb8833013d7d088e08
#
_entry.id   d28767172fda7acb8833013d7d088e08
#
_cell.length_a   1.000
_cell.length_b   1.000
_cell.length_c   1.000
_cell.angle_alpha   90.00
_cell.angle_beta   90.00
_cell.angle_gamma   90.00
#
_symmetry.space_group_name_H-M   'P 1'
#
loop_
_entity.id
_entity.type
_entity.pdbx_description
1 polymer ?
#
loop_
_entity_poly.entity_id
_entity_poly.type
_entity_poly.pdbx_seq_one_letter_code
_entity_poly.pdbx_strand_id
1 'polypeptide(L)' 'MLYEPSLTRSLEHNKGEKMNKTQELIQQKLALEIANKALRIAGLEAELEQARETIAKLESQLDLKGGDE' A
#
# COMPACT_ATOMS: atom_id res chain seq x y z
N MET A 1 -14.67 27.77 40.10
CA MET A 1 -13.33 27.71 39.59
C MET A 1 -12.96 26.35 39.03
N LEU A 2 -13.06 25.32 39.84
CA LEU A 2 -12.83 24.00 39.35
C LEU A 2 -13.78 23.63 38.21
N TYR A 3 -14.95 24.22 38.28
CA TYR A 3 -15.97 23.91 37.33
C TYR A 3 -15.61 24.39 35.93
N GLU A 4 -15.04 25.59 35.86
CA GLU A 4 -14.66 26.15 34.56
C GLU A 4 -13.59 25.35 33.86
N PRO A 5 -12.52 24.97 34.55
CA PRO A 5 -11.53 24.15 33.89
C PRO A 5 -12.11 22.83 33.36
N SER A 6 -13.05 22.26 34.12
CA SER A 6 -13.69 21.03 33.68
C SER A 6 -14.46 21.25 32.38
N LEU A 7 -15.19 22.36 32.30
CA LEU A 7 -15.93 22.64 31.08
C LEU A 7 -15.00 22.83 29.91
N THR A 8 -13.92 23.56 30.14
CA THR A 8 -12.95 23.77 29.07
C THR A 8 -12.36 22.46 28.59
N ARG A 9 -12.05 21.57 29.50
CA ARG A 9 -11.54 20.26 29.17
C ARG A 9 -12.54 19.48 28.33
N SER A 10 -13.80 19.53 28.74
CA SER A 10 -14.83 18.80 28.00
C SER A 10 -14.92 19.29 26.56
N LEU A 11 -14.90 20.59 26.37
CA LEU A 11 -14.97 21.15 25.03
C LEU A 11 -13.76 20.74 24.22
N GLU A 12 -12.58 20.84 24.82
CA GLU A 12 -11.36 20.45 24.13
C GLU A 12 -11.37 18.97 23.81
N HIS A 13 -11.89 18.17 24.74
CA HIS A 13 -11.97 16.75 24.52
C HIS A 13 -12.87 16.42 23.33
N ASN A 14 -13.99 17.09 23.22
CA ASN A 14 -14.89 16.86 22.10
C ASN A 14 -14.23 17.22 20.78
N LYS A 15 -13.52 18.32 20.76
CA LYS A 15 -12.77 18.69 19.54
C LYS A 15 -11.74 17.62 19.21
N GLY A 16 -11.05 17.15 20.22
CA GLY A 16 -10.08 16.11 20.02
C GLY A 16 -10.68 14.85 19.45
N GLU A 17 -11.87 14.50 19.94
CA GLU A 17 -12.53 13.31 19.43
C GLU A 17 -12.87 13.45 17.95
N LYS A 18 -13.38 14.62 17.55
CA LYS A 18 -13.70 14.84 16.16
C LYS A 18 -12.46 14.74 15.29
N MET A 19 -11.38 15.38 15.72
CA MET A 19 -10.13 15.31 14.98
C MET A 19 -9.59 13.89 14.94
N ASN A 20 -9.72 13.16 16.04
CA ASN A 20 -9.28 11.79 16.08
C ASN A 20 -10.02 10.93 15.06
N LYS A 21 -11.33 11.13 14.97
CA LYS A 21 -12.12 10.36 14.01
C LYS A 21 -11.70 10.69 12.59
N THR A 22 -11.49 11.97 12.31
CA THR A 22 -11.04 12.36 10.98
C THR A 22 -9.68 11.75 10.67
N GLN A 23 -8.77 11.79 11.62
CA GLN A 23 -7.45 11.22 11.43
C GLN A 23 -7.54 9.71 11.24
N GLU A 24 -8.40 9.06 11.99
CA GLU A 24 -8.59 7.62 11.83
C GLU A 24 -9.08 7.30 10.42
N LEU A 25 -10.04 8.08 9.93
CA LEU A 25 -10.56 7.86 8.59
C LEU A 25 -9.47 8.09 7.55
N ILE A 26 -8.68 9.14 7.72
CA ILE A 26 -7.58 9.40 6.80
C ILE A 26 -6.60 8.24 6.82
N GLN A 27 -6.25 7.76 7.99
CA GLN A 27 -5.32 6.65 8.10
C GLN A 27 -5.88 5.40 7.46
N GLN A 28 -7.17 5.13 7.67
CA GLN A 28 -7.77 3.96 7.06
C GLN A 28 -7.77 4.06 5.54
N LYS A 29 -8.09 5.23 5.03
CA LYS A 29 -8.09 5.41 3.58
C LYS A 29 -6.68 5.30 3.01
N LEU A 30 -5.72 5.91 3.70
CA LEU A 30 -4.34 5.79 3.27
C LEU A 30 -3.87 4.34 3.29
N ALA A 31 -4.22 3.62 4.35
CA ALA A 31 -3.82 2.22 4.45
C ALA A 31 -4.41 1.41 3.31
N LEU A 32 -5.66 1.66 2.96
CA LEU A 32 -6.30 0.96 1.86
C LEU A 32 -5.63 1.30 0.53
N GLU A 33 -5.32 2.58 0.32
CA GLU A 33 -4.66 2.99 -0.90
C GLU A 33 -3.27 2.39 -1.00
N ILE A 34 -2.55 2.41 0.11
CA ILE A 34 -1.20 1.84 0.12
C ILE A 34 -1.29 0.34 -0.16
N ALA A 35 -2.24 -0.34 0.47
CA ALA A 35 -2.39 -1.77 0.25
C ALA A 35 -2.75 -2.06 -1.20
N ASN A 36 -3.66 -1.29 -1.78
CA ASN A 36 -4.05 -1.50 -3.17
C ASN A 36 -2.89 -1.24 -4.11
N LYS A 37 -2.14 -0.17 -3.88
CA LYS A 37 -1.01 0.15 -4.73
C LYS A 37 0.10 -0.88 -4.56
N ALA A 38 0.34 -1.31 -3.34
CA ALA A 38 1.35 -2.33 -3.09
C ALA A 38 0.97 -3.63 -3.78
N LEU A 39 -0.32 -3.98 -3.76
CA LEU A 39 -0.78 -5.18 -4.41
C LEU A 39 -0.57 -5.10 -5.93
N ARG A 40 -0.86 -3.94 -6.50
CA ARG A 40 -0.65 -3.75 -7.94
C ARG A 40 0.83 -3.86 -8.29
N ILE A 41 1.67 -3.22 -7.49
CA ILE A 41 3.10 -3.27 -7.74
C ILE A 41 3.60 -4.70 -7.64
N ALA A 42 3.20 -5.41 -6.61
CA ALA A 42 3.60 -6.79 -6.45
C ALA A 42 3.12 -7.65 -7.62
N GLY A 43 1.89 -7.40 -8.08
CA GLY A 43 1.37 -8.12 -9.24
C GLY A 43 2.17 -7.85 -10.49
N LEU A 44 2.51 -6.58 -10.72
CA LEU A 44 3.31 -6.24 -11.88
C LEU A 44 4.70 -6.83 -11.79
N GLU A 45 5.29 -6.80 -10.60
CA GLU A 45 6.61 -7.40 -10.41
C GLU A 45 6.59 -8.89 -10.67
N ALA A 46 5.52 -9.56 -10.22
CA ALA A 46 5.39 -10.99 -10.46
C ALA A 46 5.23 -11.27 -11.94
N GLU A 47 4.42 -10.49 -12.64
CA GLU A 47 4.26 -10.66 -14.07
C GLU A 47 5.57 -10.41 -14.79
N LEU A 48 6.32 -9.42 -14.36
CA LEU A 48 7.60 -9.13 -14.96
C LEU A 48 8.57 -10.26 -14.75
N GLU A 49 8.58 -10.83 -13.57
CA GLU A 49 9.45 -11.96 -13.29
C GLU A 49 9.09 -13.16 -14.14
N GLN A 50 7.79 -13.42 -14.30
CA GLN A 50 7.35 -14.53 -15.16
C GLN A 50 7.75 -14.27 -16.61
N ALA A 51 7.64 -13.03 -17.06
CA ALA A 51 8.05 -12.70 -18.41
C ALA A 51 9.54 -12.92 -18.61
N ARG A 52 10.33 -12.54 -17.62
CA ARG A 52 11.77 -12.75 -17.68
C ARG A 52 12.11 -14.23 -17.74
N GLU A 53 11.41 -15.03 -16.95
CA GLU A 53 11.62 -16.48 -16.98
C GLU A 53 11.26 -17.04 -18.33
N THR A 54 10.17 -16.57 -18.91
CA THR A 54 9.76 -17.02 -20.22
C THR A 54 10.80 -16.63 -21.28
N ILE A 55 11.30 -15.42 -21.20
CA ILE A 55 12.33 -14.97 -22.12
C ILE A 55 13.58 -15.83 -21.98
N ALA A 56 13.99 -16.12 -20.76
CA ALA A 56 15.15 -16.94 -20.52
C ALA A 56 14.98 -18.33 -21.12
N LYS A 57 13.79 -18.91 -20.98
CA LYS A 57 13.52 -20.21 -21.55
C LYS A 57 13.58 -20.16 -23.06
N LEU A 58 12.98 -19.13 -23.65
CA LEU A 58 12.99 -19.00 -25.10
C LEU A 58 14.40 -18.80 -25.62
N GLU A 59 15.18 -17.97 -24.94
CA GLU A 59 16.57 -17.76 -25.36
C GLU A 59 17.35 -19.06 -25.26
N SER A 60 17.11 -19.82 -24.22
CA SER A 60 17.79 -21.09 -24.06
C SER A 60 17.44 -22.04 -25.20
N GLN A 61 16.17 -22.07 -25.59
CA GLN A 61 15.74 -22.90 -26.69
C GLN A 61 16.35 -22.44 -28.02
N LEU A 62 16.43 -21.14 -28.21
CA LEU A 62 17.04 -20.61 -29.42
C LEU A 62 18.53 -20.93 -29.46
N ASP A 63 19.20 -20.83 -28.33
CA ASP A 63 20.62 -21.15 -28.27
C ASP A 63 20.84 -22.62 -28.64
N LEU A 64 19.97 -23.51 -28.14
CA LEU A 64 20.09 -24.91 -28.46
C LEU A 64 19.91 -25.16 -29.97
N LYS A 65 18.93 -24.47 -30.56
CA LYS A 65 18.72 -24.60 -31.98
C LYS A 65 19.88 -24.03 -32.77
N GLY A 66 20.35 -22.87 -32.35
CA GLY A 66 21.49 -22.26 -32.99
C GLY A 66 22.72 -23.13 -32.92
N GLY A 67 22.91 -23.79 -31.77
CA GLY A 67 24.03 -24.65 -31.62
C GLY A 67 23.98 -25.85 -32.54
N ASP A 68 22.80 -26.29 -32.90
CA ASP A 68 22.64 -27.43 -33.81
C ASP A 68 23.04 -27.09 -35.22
N GLU A 69 22.93 -25.81 -35.56
CA GLU A 69 23.36 -25.41 -36.89
C GLU A 69 24.87 -25.33 -37.00
#